data_cee1349835a0257abe27453da5cb5ecb
#
_entry.id   cee1349835a0257abe27453da5cb5ecb
#
_cell.length_a   1.000
_cell.length_b   1.000
_cell.length_c   1.000
_cell.angle_alpha   90.00
_cell.angle_beta   90.00
_cell.angle_gamma   90.00
#
_symmetry.space_group_name_H-M   'P 1'
#
loop_
_entity.id
_entity.type
_entity.pdbx_description
1 polymer ?
#
loop_
_entity_poly.entity_id
_entity_poly.type
_entity_poly.pdbx_seq_one_letter_code
_entity_poly.pdbx_strand_id
1 'polypeptide(L)'
;RYITNASTPLTLGVTLQVMTKDCNGRSNLTTIFVENGTPGFEAKRMLGKMMWRAADTAQLTFKDCRVPYSNLMGEEGQGIRYMLKTLDGGRLSVAAMGLGLAQGAFEMALKHAKTRKQFGKTIGRNQVIGFKLADMSMKLELARNTLYRACVLKDSGKPYAKEAAMSKLYTSEIAREIADEAVQIFGGSGLFKDNPIERFYRDQR
;
A
#
# COMPACT_ATOMS: atom_id res chain seq x y z
N ARG A 1 -16.90 -1.69 0.92
CA ARG A 1 -16.42 -0.97 -0.28
C ARG A 1 -14.89 -0.88 -0.31
N TYR A 2 -14.36 -0.68 -1.50
CA TYR A 2 -12.93 -0.45 -1.78
C TYR A 2 -12.04 -1.64 -1.43
N ILE A 3 -12.52 -2.85 -1.70
CA ILE A 3 -11.75 -4.08 -1.44
C ILE A 3 -10.90 -4.42 -2.66
N THR A 4 -9.60 -4.48 -2.45
CA THR A 4 -8.61 -4.74 -3.51
C THR A 4 -8.70 -6.18 -3.99
N ASN A 5 -8.67 -6.35 -5.31
CA ASN A 5 -8.66 -7.64 -6.03
C ASN A 5 -9.86 -8.56 -5.73
N ALA A 6 -10.98 -8.04 -5.21
CA ALA A 6 -12.11 -8.88 -4.80
C ALA A 6 -13.05 -9.28 -5.94
N SER A 7 -12.98 -8.66 -7.14
CA SER A 7 -13.82 -9.00 -8.29
C SER A 7 -13.04 -9.61 -9.46
N THR A 8 -11.81 -10.05 -9.24
CA THR A 8 -11.02 -10.71 -10.28
C THR A 8 -11.41 -12.19 -10.39
N PRO A 9 -11.28 -12.81 -11.59
CA PRO A 9 -11.52 -14.24 -11.75
C PRO A 9 -10.56 -15.13 -10.96
N LEU A 10 -9.45 -14.57 -10.45
CA LEU A 10 -8.47 -15.28 -9.62
C LEU A 10 -8.83 -15.26 -8.14
N THR A 11 -9.82 -14.48 -7.73
CA THR A 11 -10.22 -14.34 -6.33
C THR A 11 -10.98 -15.57 -5.88
N LEU A 12 -10.44 -16.35 -4.96
CA LEU A 12 -11.07 -17.53 -4.39
C LEU A 12 -12.20 -17.17 -3.41
N GLY A 13 -12.10 -16.05 -2.75
CA GLY A 13 -13.08 -15.59 -1.77
C GLY A 13 -12.57 -14.40 -0.96
N VAL A 14 -13.28 -14.05 0.08
CA VAL A 14 -12.95 -12.91 0.96
C VAL A 14 -13.02 -13.31 2.42
N THR A 15 -12.08 -12.79 3.19
CA THR A 15 -12.10 -12.91 4.65
C THR A 15 -12.86 -11.75 5.25
N LEU A 16 -13.86 -12.04 6.07
CA LEU A 16 -14.72 -11.05 6.71
C LEU A 16 -14.54 -11.06 8.23
N GLN A 17 -14.69 -9.89 8.83
CA GLN A 17 -14.96 -9.74 10.25
C GLN A 17 -16.46 -9.53 10.43
N VAL A 18 -17.13 -10.46 11.07
CA VAL A 18 -18.56 -10.42 11.33
C VAL A 18 -18.86 -10.35 12.82
N MET A 19 -19.94 -9.68 13.17
CA MET A 19 -20.41 -9.66 14.56
C MET A 19 -21.13 -10.96 14.85
N THR A 20 -20.68 -11.68 15.86
CA THR A 20 -21.36 -12.85 16.42
C THR A 20 -21.73 -12.59 17.88
N LYS A 21 -22.71 -13.34 18.41
CA LYS A 21 -23.09 -13.29 19.82
C LYS A 21 -22.63 -14.57 20.51
N ASP A 22 -21.96 -14.43 21.65
CA ASP A 22 -21.65 -15.59 22.51
C ASP A 22 -22.90 -16.11 23.23
N CYS A 23 -22.73 -17.18 23.99
CA CYS A 23 -23.81 -17.80 24.77
C CYS A 23 -24.42 -16.87 25.84
N ASN A 24 -23.71 -15.79 26.21
CA ASN A 24 -24.19 -14.77 27.15
C ASN A 24 -24.80 -13.54 26.43
N GLY A 25 -24.96 -13.58 25.08
CA GLY A 25 -25.49 -12.52 24.28
C GLY A 25 -24.51 -11.36 24.02
N ARG A 26 -23.22 -11.47 24.40
CA ARG A 26 -22.21 -10.45 24.15
C ARG A 26 -21.78 -10.51 22.70
N SER A 27 -21.71 -9.32 22.07
CA SER A 27 -21.26 -9.20 20.69
C SER A 27 -19.74 -9.22 20.60
N ASN A 28 -19.21 -10.11 19.78
CA ASN A 28 -17.78 -10.25 19.49
C ASN A 28 -17.53 -10.27 17.98
N LEU A 29 -16.32 -9.96 17.54
CA LEU A 29 -15.93 -10.12 16.14
C LEU A 29 -15.37 -11.53 15.90
N THR A 30 -15.87 -12.15 14.85
CA THR A 30 -15.45 -13.47 14.39
C THR A 30 -14.96 -13.38 12.96
N THR A 31 -13.90 -14.08 12.62
CA THR A 31 -13.35 -14.11 11.27
C THR A 31 -13.94 -15.30 10.51
N ILE A 32 -14.53 -15.04 9.34
CA ILE A 32 -15.04 -16.09 8.45
C ILE A 32 -14.50 -15.90 7.03
N PHE A 33 -14.37 -16.99 6.28
CA PHE A 33 -14.04 -16.97 4.86
C PHE A 33 -15.32 -17.19 4.04
N VAL A 34 -15.58 -16.33 3.07
CA VAL A 34 -16.68 -16.46 2.12
C VAL A 34 -16.11 -16.71 0.74
N GLU A 35 -16.39 -17.89 0.21
CA GLU A 35 -15.91 -18.30 -1.11
C GLU A 35 -16.59 -17.50 -2.23
N ASN A 36 -15.87 -17.27 -3.30
CA ASN A 36 -16.45 -16.68 -4.50
C ASN A 36 -17.50 -17.63 -5.08
N GLY A 37 -18.64 -17.08 -5.49
CA GLY A 37 -19.79 -17.87 -5.96
C GLY A 37 -20.72 -18.36 -4.85
N THR A 38 -20.47 -18.08 -3.58
CA THR A 38 -21.44 -18.35 -2.50
C THR A 38 -22.73 -17.59 -2.76
N PRO A 39 -23.91 -18.28 -2.72
CA PRO A 39 -25.19 -17.61 -2.89
C PRO A 39 -25.37 -16.45 -1.90
N GLY A 40 -25.81 -15.30 -2.43
CA GLY A 40 -25.96 -14.08 -1.63
C GLY A 40 -24.70 -13.24 -1.47
N PHE A 41 -23.54 -13.68 -1.98
CA PHE A 41 -22.32 -12.89 -2.06
C PHE A 41 -22.13 -12.33 -3.48
N GLU A 42 -21.93 -11.03 -3.59
CA GLU A 42 -21.62 -10.32 -4.85
C GLU A 42 -20.43 -9.39 -4.66
N ALA A 43 -19.48 -9.43 -5.61
CA ALA A 43 -18.35 -8.52 -5.70
C ALA A 43 -18.46 -7.69 -6.99
N LYS A 44 -18.82 -6.42 -6.86
CA LYS A 44 -18.99 -5.50 -8.00
C LYS A 44 -17.76 -4.62 -8.19
N ARG A 45 -17.15 -4.71 -9.37
CA ARG A 45 -15.98 -3.90 -9.74
C ARG A 45 -16.30 -2.40 -9.69
N MET A 46 -15.39 -1.61 -9.12
CA MET A 46 -15.45 -0.15 -9.09
C MET A 46 -14.49 0.43 -10.13
N LEU A 47 -15.01 1.33 -10.96
CA LEU A 47 -14.26 2.00 -12.02
C LEU A 47 -13.89 3.44 -11.63
N GLY A 48 -13.01 4.09 -12.42
CA GLY A 48 -12.70 5.51 -12.28
C GLY A 48 -11.68 5.86 -11.20
N LYS A 49 -10.82 4.90 -10.79
CA LYS A 49 -9.75 5.17 -9.83
C LYS A 49 -8.76 6.21 -10.34
N MET A 50 -8.36 7.12 -9.48
CA MET A 50 -7.29 8.07 -9.74
C MET A 50 -5.94 7.35 -9.85
N MET A 51 -5.66 6.43 -8.95
CA MET A 51 -4.39 5.74 -8.77
C MET A 51 -4.55 4.22 -8.86
N TRP A 52 -3.44 3.48 -8.99
CA TRP A 52 -3.45 2.02 -9.02
C TRP A 52 -4.47 1.46 -10.02
N ARG A 53 -4.52 2.05 -11.22
CA ARG A 53 -5.56 1.74 -12.23
C ARG A 53 -5.50 0.30 -12.75
N ALA A 54 -4.34 -0.34 -12.65
CA ALA A 54 -4.16 -1.75 -13.02
C ALA A 54 -4.70 -2.71 -11.96
N ALA A 55 -4.82 -2.29 -10.70
CA ALA A 55 -5.38 -3.11 -9.64
C ALA A 55 -6.91 -3.03 -9.63
N ASP A 56 -7.56 -4.18 -9.45
CA ASP A 56 -9.00 -4.27 -9.24
C ASP A 56 -9.39 -3.72 -7.87
N THR A 57 -10.57 -3.15 -7.79
CA THR A 57 -11.18 -2.70 -6.53
C THR A 57 -12.68 -2.95 -6.63
N ALA A 58 -13.24 -3.56 -5.59
CA ALA A 58 -14.65 -3.95 -5.59
C ALA A 58 -15.42 -3.42 -4.39
N GLN A 59 -16.72 -3.31 -4.59
CA GLN A 59 -17.73 -3.25 -3.54
C GLN A 59 -18.28 -4.65 -3.31
N LEU A 60 -18.31 -5.08 -2.06
CA LEU A 60 -18.90 -6.36 -1.66
C LEU A 60 -20.29 -6.13 -1.12
N THR A 61 -21.21 -7.04 -1.47
CA THR A 61 -22.59 -7.07 -0.97
C THR A 61 -22.88 -8.50 -0.49
N PHE A 62 -23.48 -8.60 0.69
CA PHE A 62 -23.92 -9.88 1.27
C PHE A 62 -25.40 -9.77 1.60
N LYS A 63 -26.19 -10.70 1.08
CA LYS A 63 -27.63 -10.79 1.33
C LYS A 63 -28.01 -12.24 1.54
N ASP A 64 -28.46 -12.55 2.74
CA ASP A 64 -28.85 -13.94 3.13
C ASP A 64 -27.75 -14.97 2.77
N CYS A 65 -26.48 -14.55 2.89
CA CYS A 65 -25.33 -15.34 2.51
C CYS A 65 -25.03 -16.37 3.61
N ARG A 66 -25.24 -17.64 3.31
CA ARG A 66 -24.97 -18.76 4.24
C ARG A 66 -23.65 -19.40 3.88
N VAL A 67 -22.78 -19.56 4.89
CA VAL A 67 -21.49 -20.23 4.76
C VAL A 67 -21.40 -21.40 5.73
N PRO A 68 -20.70 -22.50 5.35
CA PRO A 68 -20.45 -23.60 6.27
C PRO A 68 -19.69 -23.17 7.52
N TYR A 69 -19.94 -23.82 8.65
CA TYR A 69 -19.20 -23.56 9.90
C TYR A 69 -17.69 -23.85 9.75
N SER A 70 -17.32 -24.77 8.85
CA SER A 70 -15.92 -25.05 8.48
C SER A 70 -15.16 -23.85 7.90
N ASN A 71 -15.86 -22.82 7.46
CA ASN A 71 -15.26 -21.59 6.96
C ASN A 71 -14.92 -20.57 8.07
N LEU A 72 -15.17 -20.96 9.35
CA LEU A 72 -14.68 -20.23 10.50
C LEU A 72 -13.14 -20.23 10.50
N MET A 73 -12.54 -19.06 10.58
CA MET A 73 -11.08 -18.90 10.61
C MET A 73 -10.63 -18.64 12.05
N GLY A 74 -10.05 -19.68 12.67
CA GLY A 74 -9.63 -19.64 14.07
C GLY A 74 -10.80 -19.86 15.02
N GLU A 75 -10.88 -19.11 16.12
CA GLU A 75 -11.88 -19.24 17.18
C GLU A 75 -12.95 -18.16 17.07
N GLU A 76 -14.18 -18.52 17.40
CA GLU A 76 -15.28 -17.56 17.46
C GLU A 76 -15.00 -16.48 18.52
N GLY A 77 -15.32 -15.23 18.20
CA GLY A 77 -15.10 -14.08 19.08
C GLY A 77 -13.66 -13.54 19.13
N GLN A 78 -12.69 -14.17 18.43
CA GLN A 78 -11.28 -13.74 18.41
C GLN A 78 -10.91 -12.89 17.19
N GLY A 79 -11.85 -12.46 16.39
CA GLY A 79 -11.63 -11.76 15.12
C GLY A 79 -10.79 -10.50 15.26
N ILE A 80 -10.97 -9.70 16.31
CA ILE A 80 -10.14 -8.49 16.55
C ILE A 80 -8.67 -8.86 16.67
N ARG A 81 -8.35 -9.90 17.41
CA ARG A 81 -6.97 -10.36 17.62
C ARG A 81 -6.33 -10.77 16.30
N TYR A 82 -7.03 -11.53 15.48
CA TYR A 82 -6.55 -11.98 14.18
C TYR A 82 -6.38 -10.81 13.20
N MET A 83 -7.34 -9.87 13.18
CA MET A 83 -7.27 -8.67 12.37
C MET A 83 -6.05 -7.81 12.72
N LEU A 84 -5.81 -7.53 14.00
CA LEU A 84 -4.66 -6.72 14.43
C LEU A 84 -3.33 -7.38 14.05
N LYS A 85 -3.20 -8.69 14.25
CA LYS A 85 -2.01 -9.45 13.83
C LYS A 85 -1.77 -9.38 12.32
N THR A 86 -2.84 -9.48 11.53
CA THR A 86 -2.77 -9.35 10.06
C THR A 86 -2.35 -7.93 9.65
N LEU A 87 -2.89 -6.90 10.32
CA LEU A 87 -2.53 -5.50 10.05
C LEU A 87 -1.05 -5.21 10.33
N ASP A 88 -0.47 -5.77 11.39
CA ASP A 88 0.94 -5.58 11.70
C ASP A 88 1.85 -6.13 10.59
N GLY A 89 1.54 -7.33 10.06
CA GLY A 89 2.23 -7.88 8.89
C GLY A 89 1.99 -7.06 7.62
N GLY A 90 0.75 -6.63 7.40
CA GLY A 90 0.35 -5.81 6.25
C GLY A 90 1.05 -4.45 6.20
N ARG A 91 1.32 -3.83 7.35
CA ARG A 91 2.07 -2.56 7.42
C ARG A 91 3.46 -2.67 6.80
N LEU A 92 4.16 -3.80 6.99
CA LEU A 92 5.49 -4.02 6.37
C LEU A 92 5.38 -4.10 4.85
N SER A 93 4.39 -4.82 4.33
CA SER A 93 4.16 -4.92 2.88
C SER A 93 3.84 -3.55 2.26
N VAL A 94 2.96 -2.77 2.91
CA VAL A 94 2.62 -1.41 2.44
C VAL A 94 3.82 -0.48 2.55
N ALA A 95 4.63 -0.60 3.61
CA ALA A 95 5.88 0.17 3.75
C ALA A 95 6.87 -0.14 2.63
N ALA A 96 7.01 -1.43 2.26
CA ALA A 96 7.86 -1.84 1.14
C ALA A 96 7.37 -1.27 -0.21
N MET A 97 6.05 -1.23 -0.42
CA MET A 97 5.45 -0.60 -1.61
C MET A 97 5.76 0.90 -1.67
N GLY A 98 5.59 1.62 -0.55
CA GLY A 98 5.91 3.04 -0.45
C GLY A 98 7.39 3.32 -0.72
N LEU A 99 8.27 2.54 -0.11
CA LEU A 99 9.72 2.66 -0.33
C LEU A 99 10.10 2.38 -1.79
N GLY A 100 9.54 1.32 -2.40
CA GLY A 100 9.80 0.99 -3.81
C GLY A 100 9.33 2.07 -4.77
N LEU A 101 8.16 2.66 -4.51
CA LEU A 101 7.65 3.78 -5.31
C LEU A 101 8.54 5.01 -5.17
N ALA A 102 8.94 5.37 -3.95
CA ALA A 102 9.85 6.49 -3.69
C ALA A 102 11.21 6.29 -4.38
N GLN A 103 11.76 5.08 -4.29
CA GLN A 103 13.02 4.71 -4.95
C GLN A 103 12.92 4.88 -6.48
N GLY A 104 11.86 4.35 -7.10
CA GLY A 104 11.66 4.46 -8.55
C GLY A 104 11.52 5.91 -9.02
N ALA A 105 10.77 6.73 -8.28
CA ALA A 105 10.63 8.15 -8.57
C ALA A 105 11.97 8.90 -8.46
N PHE A 106 12.75 8.62 -7.42
CA PHE A 106 14.10 9.17 -7.24
C PHE A 106 15.05 8.80 -8.38
N GLU A 107 15.11 7.52 -8.76
CA GLU A 107 15.98 7.05 -9.83
C GLU A 107 15.66 7.72 -11.17
N MET A 108 14.37 7.87 -11.47
CA MET A 108 13.93 8.59 -12.66
C MET A 108 14.35 10.07 -12.62
N ALA A 109 14.14 10.75 -11.49
CA ALA A 109 14.54 12.14 -11.30
C ALA A 109 16.06 12.32 -11.42
N LEU A 110 16.84 11.44 -10.80
CA LEU A 110 18.29 11.43 -10.86
C LEU A 110 18.80 11.24 -12.29
N LYS A 111 18.24 10.28 -13.04
CA LYS A 111 18.56 10.04 -14.45
C LYS A 111 18.24 11.28 -15.29
N HIS A 112 17.05 11.87 -15.11
CA HIS A 112 16.65 13.08 -15.82
C HIS A 112 17.61 14.25 -15.53
N ALA A 113 17.95 14.48 -14.25
CA ALA A 113 18.85 15.55 -13.84
C ALA A 113 20.27 15.40 -14.43
N LYS A 114 20.74 14.16 -14.64
CA LYS A 114 22.04 13.86 -15.27
C LYS A 114 22.05 14.06 -16.79
N THR A 115 20.90 13.97 -17.45
CA THR A 115 20.82 13.99 -18.93
C THR A 115 20.24 15.29 -19.50
N ARG A 116 19.23 15.87 -18.84
CA ARG A 116 18.59 17.10 -19.28
C ARG A 116 19.54 18.29 -19.20
N LYS A 117 19.68 19.02 -20.28
CA LYS A 117 20.52 20.23 -20.36
C LYS A 117 19.65 21.48 -20.45
N GLN A 118 19.94 22.48 -19.64
CA GLN A 118 19.42 23.84 -19.68
C GLN A 118 20.49 24.80 -19.18
N PHE A 119 20.49 26.05 -19.66
CA PHE A 119 21.48 27.06 -19.28
C PHE A 119 22.93 26.59 -19.48
N GLY A 120 23.18 25.87 -20.59
CA GLY A 120 24.51 25.40 -20.96
C GLY A 120 25.09 24.23 -20.22
N LYS A 121 24.38 23.65 -19.25
CA LYS A 121 24.82 22.52 -18.44
C LYS A 121 23.68 21.53 -18.13
N THR A 122 24.01 20.35 -17.57
CA THR A 122 22.99 19.43 -17.05
C THR A 122 22.31 20.06 -15.86
N ILE A 123 20.98 19.87 -15.72
CA ILE A 123 20.22 20.51 -14.63
C ILE A 123 20.66 20.02 -13.25
N GLY A 124 21.21 18.80 -13.13
CA GLY A 124 21.77 18.27 -11.89
C GLY A 124 22.98 19.08 -11.35
N ARG A 125 23.60 19.93 -12.17
CA ARG A 125 24.66 20.85 -11.75
C ARG A 125 24.12 22.14 -11.10
N ASN A 126 22.80 22.34 -11.11
CA ASN A 126 22.19 23.45 -10.38
C ASN A 126 22.05 23.05 -8.92
N GLN A 127 22.52 23.90 -8.00
CA GLN A 127 22.57 23.61 -6.57
C GLN A 127 21.20 23.21 -5.99
N VAL A 128 20.15 23.89 -6.41
CA VAL A 128 18.78 23.61 -5.99
C VAL A 128 18.36 22.18 -6.35
N ILE A 129 18.69 21.68 -7.54
CA ILE A 129 18.40 20.32 -7.97
C ILE A 129 19.25 19.30 -7.19
N GLY A 130 20.55 19.64 -7.01
CA GLY A 130 21.47 18.81 -6.23
C GLY A 130 20.98 18.59 -4.79
N PHE A 131 20.53 19.64 -4.11
CA PHE A 131 20.01 19.56 -2.75
C PHE A 131 18.73 18.74 -2.67
N LYS A 132 17.78 18.93 -3.59
CA LYS A 132 16.58 18.08 -3.66
C LYS A 132 16.93 16.60 -3.78
N LEU A 133 17.84 16.24 -4.66
CA LEU A 133 18.29 14.86 -4.84
C LEU A 133 19.03 14.31 -3.61
N ALA A 134 19.82 15.13 -2.91
CA ALA A 134 20.47 14.72 -1.68
C ALA A 134 19.47 14.43 -0.56
N ASP A 135 18.47 15.30 -0.37
CA ASP A 135 17.39 15.11 0.60
C ASP A 135 16.56 13.86 0.30
N MET A 136 16.20 13.65 -0.97
CA MET A 136 15.48 12.44 -1.39
C MET A 136 16.28 11.18 -1.08
N SER A 137 17.58 11.17 -1.39
CA SER A 137 18.47 10.03 -1.13
C SER A 137 18.59 9.73 0.37
N MET A 138 18.77 10.76 1.20
CA MET A 138 18.82 10.62 2.66
C MET A 138 17.52 10.02 3.22
N LYS A 139 16.37 10.54 2.80
CA LYS A 139 15.06 10.05 3.24
C LYS A 139 14.85 8.57 2.85
N LEU A 140 15.26 8.18 1.65
CA LEU A 140 15.20 6.78 1.19
C LEU A 140 16.04 5.85 2.06
N GLU A 141 17.24 6.27 2.41
CA GLU A 141 18.12 5.47 3.27
C GLU A 141 17.54 5.27 4.68
N LEU A 142 17.05 6.36 5.29
CA LEU A 142 16.38 6.28 6.60
C LEU A 142 15.15 5.37 6.56
N ALA A 143 14.35 5.47 5.50
CA ALA A 143 13.15 4.63 5.32
C ALA A 143 13.51 3.15 5.16
N ARG A 144 14.54 2.85 4.37
CA ARG A 144 15.03 1.48 4.16
C ARG A 144 15.50 0.86 5.48
N ASN A 145 16.30 1.59 6.24
CA ASN A 145 16.81 1.12 7.52
C ASN A 145 15.68 0.85 8.52
N THR A 146 14.67 1.73 8.58
CA THR A 146 13.51 1.56 9.46
C THR A 146 12.70 0.33 9.07
N LEU A 147 12.45 0.12 7.77
CA LEU A 147 11.72 -1.04 7.27
C LEU A 147 12.47 -2.34 7.51
N TYR A 148 13.76 -2.40 7.18
CA TYR A 148 14.56 -3.60 7.36
C TYR A 148 14.69 -3.99 8.82
N ARG A 149 14.85 -3.02 9.72
CA ARG A 149 14.82 -3.28 11.18
C ARG A 149 13.50 -3.95 11.59
N ALA A 150 12.36 -3.46 11.11
CA ALA A 150 11.06 -4.05 11.43
C ALA A 150 10.92 -5.48 10.88
N CYS A 151 11.42 -5.75 9.66
CA CYS A 151 11.46 -7.10 9.08
C CYS A 151 12.33 -8.06 9.90
N VAL A 152 13.54 -7.64 10.28
CA VAL A 152 14.45 -8.46 11.10
C VAL A 152 13.83 -8.80 12.47
N LEU A 153 13.14 -7.86 13.11
CA LEU A 153 12.43 -8.14 14.37
C LEU A 153 11.34 -9.19 14.16
N LYS A 154 10.54 -9.06 13.10
CA LYS A 154 9.51 -10.05 12.75
C LYS A 154 10.10 -11.43 12.51
N ASP A 155 11.15 -11.53 11.69
CA ASP A 155 11.78 -12.80 11.33
C ASP A 155 12.45 -13.46 12.54
N SER A 156 12.91 -12.66 13.51
CA SER A 156 13.47 -13.13 14.79
C SER A 156 12.41 -13.49 15.84
N GLY A 157 11.12 -13.44 15.49
CA GLY A 157 10.02 -13.73 16.44
C GLY A 157 9.85 -12.68 17.54
N LYS A 158 10.48 -11.49 17.42
CA LYS A 158 10.39 -10.41 18.40
C LYS A 158 9.17 -9.51 18.14
N PRO A 159 8.66 -8.78 19.16
CA PRO A 159 7.64 -7.76 18.95
C PRO A 159 8.12 -6.71 17.93
N TYR A 160 7.27 -6.41 16.92
CA TYR A 160 7.61 -5.50 15.83
C TYR A 160 6.48 -4.53 15.45
N ALA A 161 5.35 -4.56 16.14
CA ALA A 161 4.18 -3.75 15.80
C ALA A 161 4.49 -2.24 15.75
N LYS A 162 5.31 -1.75 16.70
CA LYS A 162 5.76 -0.36 16.75
C LYS A 162 6.61 0.00 15.52
N GLU A 163 7.61 -0.81 15.22
CA GLU A 163 8.52 -0.59 14.09
C GLU A 163 7.79 -0.72 12.75
N ALA A 164 6.83 -1.65 12.64
CA ALA A 164 5.97 -1.78 11.47
C ALA A 164 5.10 -0.53 11.26
N ALA A 165 4.52 0.02 12.33
CA ALA A 165 3.73 1.24 12.26
C ALA A 165 4.59 2.46 11.86
N MET A 166 5.79 2.62 12.45
CA MET A 166 6.76 3.67 12.11
C MET A 166 7.20 3.55 10.65
N SER A 167 7.55 2.35 10.20
CA SER A 167 7.98 2.10 8.81
C SER A 167 6.88 2.47 7.82
N LYS A 168 5.64 2.01 8.06
CA LYS A 168 4.51 2.32 7.17
C LYS A 168 4.26 3.82 7.09
N LEU A 169 4.22 4.51 8.23
CA LEU A 169 4.00 5.95 8.29
C LEU A 169 5.09 6.69 7.51
N TYR A 170 6.35 6.45 7.86
CA TYR A 170 7.46 7.20 7.28
C TYR A 170 7.62 6.94 5.78
N THR A 171 7.55 5.66 5.33
CA THR A 171 7.66 5.34 3.89
C THR A 171 6.54 5.94 3.06
N SER A 172 5.31 5.99 3.58
CA SER A 172 4.19 6.59 2.86
C SER A 172 4.32 8.11 2.73
N GLU A 173 4.79 8.80 3.79
CA GLU A 173 5.01 10.25 3.74
C GLU A 173 6.13 10.63 2.79
N ILE A 174 7.29 9.95 2.86
CA ILE A 174 8.39 10.24 1.94
C ILE A 174 8.08 9.85 0.49
N ALA A 175 7.25 8.83 0.25
CA ALA A 175 6.83 8.47 -1.10
C ALA A 175 6.09 9.65 -1.76
N ARG A 176 5.21 10.32 -1.00
CA ARG A 176 4.51 11.51 -1.45
C ARG A 176 5.49 12.66 -1.75
N GLU A 177 6.40 12.95 -0.83
CA GLU A 177 7.35 14.05 -0.97
C GLU A 177 8.31 13.81 -2.15
N ILE A 178 8.86 12.60 -2.27
CA ILE A 178 9.82 12.24 -3.33
C ILE A 178 9.13 12.22 -4.69
N ALA A 179 7.91 11.73 -4.80
CA ALA A 179 7.18 11.75 -6.07
C ALA A 179 6.84 13.18 -6.52
N ASP A 180 6.49 14.08 -5.59
CA ASP A 180 6.25 15.49 -5.87
C ASP A 180 7.51 16.19 -6.36
N GLU A 181 8.63 16.04 -5.63
CA GLU A 181 9.91 16.61 -6.02
C GLU A 181 10.44 16.04 -7.35
N ALA A 182 10.19 14.75 -7.59
CA ALA A 182 10.55 14.13 -8.87
C ALA A 182 9.80 14.77 -10.04
N VAL A 183 8.48 14.98 -9.92
CA VAL A 183 7.69 15.70 -10.95
C VAL A 183 8.22 17.13 -11.12
N GLN A 184 8.55 17.83 -10.03
CA GLN A 184 9.14 19.16 -10.08
C GLN A 184 10.47 19.18 -10.83
N ILE A 185 11.34 18.19 -10.65
CA ILE A 185 12.63 18.08 -11.38
C ILE A 185 12.40 17.84 -12.88
N PHE A 186 11.35 17.11 -13.26
CA PHE A 186 10.95 16.93 -14.66
C PHE A 186 10.36 18.20 -15.29
N GLY A 187 9.86 19.13 -14.46
CA GLY A 187 9.17 20.34 -14.93
C GLY A 187 7.92 20.00 -15.75
N GLY A 188 7.60 20.83 -16.72
CA GLY A 188 6.39 20.65 -17.54
C GLY A 188 6.24 19.27 -18.18
N SER A 189 7.35 18.61 -18.54
CA SER A 189 7.30 17.26 -19.12
C SER A 189 6.81 16.19 -18.13
N GLY A 190 6.95 16.42 -16.82
CA GLY A 190 6.47 15.51 -15.78
C GLY A 190 4.95 15.47 -15.62
N LEU A 191 4.23 16.40 -16.25
CA LEU A 191 2.77 16.50 -16.18
C LEU A 191 2.05 15.68 -17.27
N PHE A 192 2.78 15.12 -18.22
CA PHE A 192 2.24 14.41 -19.37
C PHE A 192 2.41 12.90 -19.24
N LYS A 193 1.43 12.15 -19.75
CA LYS A 193 1.39 10.68 -19.69
C LYS A 193 2.52 9.99 -20.46
N ASP A 194 3.16 10.67 -21.39
CA ASP A 194 4.33 10.18 -22.11
C ASP A 194 5.52 9.97 -21.17
N ASN A 195 5.47 10.61 -20.00
CA ASN A 195 6.47 10.49 -18.98
C ASN A 195 5.95 9.69 -17.78
N PRO A 196 6.51 8.51 -17.49
CA PRO A 196 6.01 7.65 -16.41
C PRO A 196 6.03 8.30 -15.03
N ILE A 197 6.76 9.40 -14.81
CA ILE A 197 6.86 10.06 -13.50
C ILE A 197 5.50 10.56 -12.99
N GLU A 198 4.58 10.98 -13.87
CA GLU A 198 3.24 11.40 -13.48
C GLU A 198 2.46 10.29 -12.76
N ARG A 199 2.72 9.03 -13.16
CA ARG A 199 2.09 7.86 -12.53
C ARG A 199 2.61 7.64 -11.12
N PHE A 200 3.91 7.82 -10.86
CA PHE A 200 4.46 7.76 -9.50
C PHE A 200 3.78 8.77 -8.57
N TYR A 201 3.56 10.00 -9.07
CA TYR A 201 2.86 11.04 -8.32
C TYR A 201 1.42 10.65 -7.98
N ARG A 202 0.69 10.02 -8.90
CA ARG A 202 -0.69 9.57 -8.64
C ARG A 202 -0.72 8.32 -7.75
N ASP A 203 0.15 7.36 -8.00
CA ASP A 203 0.09 6.03 -7.39
C ASP A 203 0.65 5.98 -5.96
N GLN A 204 1.36 7.03 -5.52
CA GLN A 204 1.80 7.17 -4.12
C GLN A 204 0.64 7.48 -3.15
N ARG A 205 -0.49 7.94 -3.66
CA ARG A 205 -1.67 8.25 -2.86
C ARG A 205 -2.43 6.98 -2.52
#